data_c50816260bb67636286bd84f24520379
#
_entry.id   c50816260bb67636286bd84f24520379
#
_cell.length_a   1.000
_cell.length_b   1.000
_cell.length_c   1.000
_cell.angle_alpha   90.00
_cell.angle_beta   90.00
_cell.angle_gamma   90.00
#
_symmetry.space_group_name_H-M   'P 1'
#
loop_
_entity.id
_entity.type
_entity.pdbx_description
1 polymer ?
#
loop_
_entity_poly.entity_id
_entity_poly.type
_entity_poly.pdbx_seq_one_letter_code
_entity_poly.pdbx_strand_id
1 'polypeptide(L)'
;MGQLFAVEISYRGVFQKNLAKNICRGIVLAAHNEGRPGISFGRYSDSPERNGIPAKSFAIVASDDETLEIGMAQYMPKQVDLTVVLDDTLCKGLEPWAWAGLEPVNHTLKPGKTLIVVSTEPAATLLKMIHKKDAPYKLGILKGLASFSGMWNYKDDHTDMRVLGAIAKALPEMFKFESLEKYITEKLKAPAKVQSALMAYQRLAVTDVKAGEGNQEKPYSFVQPGASQMREGVSIEAAPLGGPYNSAGGYKSGRPDKLMKFSSRTLRPVVDFSVCTKCTLCWLQCQDGSFDVTPDGYYDANMKYCMGCGVCEAVCPVPNCITMVSELAFTDNANQWEAYTKDKEA
;
A
#
# COMPACT_ATOMS: atom_id res chain seq x y z
N MET A 1 16.06 15.39 27.85
CA MET A 1 15.97 14.43 26.75
C MET A 1 15.88 15.21 25.45
N GLY A 2 16.70 14.89 24.48
CA GLY A 2 16.67 15.50 23.16
C GLY A 2 15.33 15.24 22.43
N GLN A 3 15.07 15.97 21.39
CA GLN A 3 13.87 15.82 20.58
C GLN A 3 14.07 14.76 19.51
N LEU A 4 13.15 13.80 19.42
CA LEU A 4 13.16 12.71 18.45
C LEU A 4 11.88 12.72 17.62
N PHE A 5 12.00 12.69 16.30
CA PHE A 5 10.91 12.56 15.34
C PHE A 5 11.01 11.24 14.59
N ALA A 6 9.92 10.52 14.47
CA ALA A 6 9.82 9.33 13.68
C ALA A 6 8.72 9.49 12.62
N VAL A 7 9.05 9.18 11.37
CA VAL A 7 8.13 9.23 10.23
C VAL A 7 8.03 7.84 9.61
N GLU A 8 6.81 7.39 9.38
CA GLU A 8 6.50 6.15 8.68
C GLU A 8 5.96 6.45 7.28
N ILE A 9 6.52 5.80 6.27
CA ILE A 9 6.03 5.82 4.88
C ILE A 9 5.52 4.43 4.54
N SER A 10 4.22 4.29 4.39
CA SER A 10 3.55 3.06 3.99
C SER A 10 3.33 3.05 2.48
N TYR A 11 3.71 1.95 1.81
CA TYR A 11 3.70 1.85 0.36
C TYR A 11 3.43 0.43 -0.12
N ARG A 12 3.15 0.28 -1.43
CA ARG A 12 2.97 -1.04 -2.06
C ARG A 12 4.18 -1.45 -2.88
N GLY A 13 4.72 -2.61 -2.52
CA GLY A 13 5.65 -3.43 -3.28
C GLY A 13 6.81 -2.74 -3.95
N VAL A 14 7.37 -3.45 -4.91
CA VAL A 14 8.58 -3.07 -5.64
C VAL A 14 8.50 -1.69 -6.31
N PHE A 15 7.35 -1.34 -6.87
CA PHE A 15 7.23 -0.11 -7.67
C PHE A 15 7.32 1.19 -6.86
N GLN A 16 6.79 1.18 -5.64
CA GLN A 16 6.83 2.37 -4.77
C GLN A 16 8.03 2.39 -3.83
N LYS A 17 8.84 1.32 -3.81
CA LYS A 17 10.02 1.20 -2.94
C LYS A 17 10.99 2.35 -3.10
N ASN A 18 11.38 2.66 -4.33
CA ASN A 18 12.33 3.74 -4.59
C ASN A 18 11.74 5.11 -4.24
N LEU A 19 10.45 5.32 -4.47
CA LEU A 19 9.74 6.51 -4.06
C LEU A 19 9.79 6.68 -2.53
N ALA A 20 9.42 5.66 -1.77
CA ALA A 20 9.45 5.67 -0.31
C ALA A 20 10.88 5.91 0.23
N LYS A 21 11.88 5.24 -0.35
CA LYS A 21 13.29 5.43 -0.01
C LYS A 21 13.77 6.86 -0.28
N ASN A 22 13.41 7.44 -1.43
CA ASN A 22 13.76 8.81 -1.77
C ASN A 22 13.12 9.82 -0.82
N ILE A 23 11.87 9.61 -0.42
CA ILE A 23 11.18 10.46 0.57
C ILE A 23 11.90 10.38 1.91
N CYS A 24 12.14 9.18 2.44
CA CYS A 24 12.84 9.02 3.73
C CYS A 24 14.23 9.64 3.72
N ARG A 25 14.99 9.43 2.63
CA ARG A 25 16.29 10.07 2.44
C ARG A 25 16.18 11.60 2.37
N GLY A 26 15.17 12.10 1.67
CA GLY A 26 14.90 13.55 1.56
C GLY A 26 14.59 14.18 2.92
N ILE A 27 13.83 13.50 3.79
CA ILE A 27 13.57 13.93 5.18
C ILE A 27 14.89 14.11 5.93
N VAL A 28 15.73 13.06 5.94
CA VAL A 28 17.02 13.08 6.67
C VAL A 28 17.93 14.18 6.15
N LEU A 29 18.03 14.35 4.83
CA LEU A 29 18.92 15.36 4.24
C LEU A 29 18.39 16.79 4.39
N ALA A 30 17.07 17.00 4.39
CA ALA A 30 16.49 18.30 4.72
C ALA A 30 16.72 18.66 6.19
N ALA A 31 16.52 17.71 7.12
CA ALA A 31 16.80 17.93 8.54
C ALA A 31 18.29 18.18 8.84
N HIS A 32 19.17 17.50 8.10
CA HIS A 32 20.61 17.72 8.20
C HIS A 32 21.04 19.17 7.86
N ASN A 33 20.31 19.83 6.96
CA ASN A 33 20.55 21.27 6.69
C ASN A 33 20.27 22.18 7.90
N GLU A 34 19.59 21.67 8.93
CA GLU A 34 19.37 22.35 10.23
C GLU A 34 20.28 21.80 11.34
N GLY A 35 21.30 21.01 10.99
CA GLY A 35 22.21 20.40 11.96
C GLY A 35 21.60 19.23 12.74
N ARG A 36 20.48 18.67 12.27
CA ARG A 36 19.83 17.53 12.93
C ARG A 36 20.31 16.21 12.30
N PRO A 37 20.89 15.29 13.09
CA PRO A 37 21.24 13.97 12.60
C PRO A 37 20.00 13.12 12.38
N GLY A 38 20.08 12.16 11.45
CA GLY A 38 18.98 11.26 11.17
C GLY A 38 19.38 10.03 10.37
N ILE A 39 18.50 9.04 10.38
CA ILE A 39 18.67 7.79 9.64
C ILE A 39 17.39 7.44 8.89
N SER A 40 17.53 6.76 7.77
CA SER A 40 16.40 6.19 7.02
C SER A 40 16.63 4.71 6.71
N PHE A 41 15.61 3.89 6.87
CA PHE A 41 15.64 2.46 6.61
C PHE A 41 14.28 1.93 6.19
N GLY A 42 14.27 0.75 5.56
CA GLY A 42 13.04 0.08 5.11
C GLY A 42 12.73 -1.16 5.91
N ARG A 43 11.44 -1.45 6.05
CA ARG A 43 10.91 -2.70 6.58
C ARG A 43 10.09 -3.38 5.48
N TYR A 44 10.63 -4.43 4.91
CA TYR A 44 10.01 -5.18 3.84
C TYR A 44 9.16 -6.32 4.40
N SER A 45 8.10 -6.65 3.68
CA SER A 45 7.22 -7.74 4.05
C SER A 45 7.76 -9.11 3.65
N ASP A 46 8.57 -9.17 2.60
CA ASP A 46 9.05 -10.42 2.02
C ASP A 46 10.42 -10.21 1.31
N SER A 47 11.16 -11.29 1.08
CA SER A 47 12.40 -11.28 0.33
C SER A 47 12.42 -12.47 -0.67
N PRO A 48 12.40 -12.23 -1.99
CA PRO A 48 12.40 -10.91 -2.64
C PRO A 48 11.10 -10.16 -2.45
N GLU A 49 11.19 -8.83 -2.39
CA GLU A 49 10.01 -7.98 -2.27
C GLU A 49 9.11 -8.14 -3.49
N ARG A 50 7.82 -8.41 -3.25
CA ARG A 50 6.84 -8.66 -4.30
C ARG A 50 6.07 -7.40 -4.67
N ASN A 51 5.57 -7.38 -5.89
CA ASN A 51 4.67 -6.31 -6.32
C ASN A 51 3.36 -6.34 -5.53
N GLY A 52 2.88 -5.17 -5.14
CA GLY A 52 1.60 -5.00 -4.44
C GLY A 52 1.63 -5.35 -2.93
N ILE A 53 2.62 -6.06 -2.43
CA ILE A 53 2.74 -6.37 -1.01
C ILE A 53 3.05 -5.08 -0.22
N PRO A 54 2.32 -4.80 0.87
CA PRO A 54 2.59 -3.62 1.69
C PRO A 54 3.96 -3.67 2.35
N ALA A 55 4.63 -2.54 2.37
CA ALA A 55 5.91 -2.37 3.05
C ALA A 55 5.99 -0.99 3.70
N LYS A 56 6.92 -0.82 4.61
CA LYS A 56 7.14 0.42 5.35
C LYS A 56 8.59 0.88 5.19
N SER A 57 8.78 2.19 5.07
CA SER A 57 10.08 2.84 5.24
C SER A 57 9.97 3.88 6.35
N PHE A 58 11.05 4.06 7.06
CA PHE A 58 11.11 4.96 8.22
C PHE A 58 12.21 5.99 8.03
N ALA A 59 11.95 7.19 8.52
CA ALA A 59 12.96 8.19 8.77
C ALA A 59 12.90 8.60 10.24
N ILE A 60 14.05 8.58 10.91
CA ILE A 60 14.21 9.05 12.29
C ILE A 60 15.15 10.25 12.25
N VAL A 61 14.73 11.34 12.86
CA VAL A 61 15.50 12.59 12.96
C VAL A 61 15.57 12.98 14.43
N ALA A 62 16.75 13.35 14.90
CA ALA A 62 16.97 13.73 16.30
C ALA A 62 17.58 15.13 16.41
N SER A 63 17.50 15.70 17.61
CA SER A 63 18.17 16.98 17.94
C SER A 63 19.69 16.87 17.98
N ASP A 64 20.21 15.68 18.28
CA ASP A 64 21.62 15.39 18.50
C ASP A 64 21.91 13.90 18.32
N ASP A 65 23.19 13.52 18.23
CA ASP A 65 23.63 12.15 17.96
C ASP A 65 23.26 11.18 19.09
N GLU A 66 23.35 11.60 20.36
CA GLU A 66 22.99 10.76 21.50
C GLU A 66 21.49 10.39 21.47
N THR A 67 20.64 11.38 21.18
CA THR A 67 19.21 11.17 21.02
C THR A 67 18.90 10.26 19.82
N LEU A 68 19.67 10.37 18.72
CA LEU A 68 19.52 9.50 17.57
C LEU A 68 19.88 8.06 17.92
N GLU A 69 20.99 7.82 18.60
CA GLU A 69 21.41 6.47 19.02
C GLU A 69 20.35 5.79 19.88
N ILE A 70 19.76 6.51 20.83
CA ILE A 70 18.65 6.01 21.65
C ILE A 70 17.45 5.65 20.77
N GLY A 71 17.11 6.51 19.81
CA GLY A 71 16.00 6.26 18.85
C GLY A 71 16.24 5.05 17.95
N MET A 72 17.48 4.79 17.58
CA MET A 72 17.88 3.66 16.74
C MET A 72 17.89 2.31 17.49
N ALA A 73 17.86 2.30 18.81
CA ALA A 73 17.80 1.08 19.61
C ALA A 73 16.54 0.24 19.34
N GLN A 74 15.51 0.83 18.72
CA GLN A 74 14.33 0.12 18.24
C GLN A 74 14.41 -0.07 16.72
N TYR A 75 14.38 -1.32 16.28
CA TYR A 75 14.40 -1.64 14.85
C TYR A 75 13.18 -1.09 14.08
N MET A 76 12.06 -0.95 14.71
CA MET A 76 10.84 -0.33 14.17
C MET A 76 10.21 0.55 15.24
N PRO A 77 9.96 1.84 14.96
CA PRO A 77 9.29 2.74 15.89
C PRO A 77 7.90 2.20 16.27
N LYS A 78 7.62 2.09 17.57
CA LYS A 78 6.28 1.71 18.05
C LYS A 78 5.25 2.82 17.87
N GLN A 79 5.72 4.07 17.87
CA GLN A 79 4.91 5.26 17.68
C GLN A 79 5.65 6.26 16.79
N VAL A 80 4.92 6.88 15.88
CA VAL A 80 5.47 7.85 14.91
C VAL A 80 4.77 9.20 15.00
N ASP A 81 5.49 10.24 14.64
CA ASP A 81 4.98 11.62 14.63
C ASP A 81 4.23 11.96 13.35
N LEU A 82 4.48 11.20 12.29
CA LEU A 82 3.83 11.35 11.01
C LEU A 82 3.76 9.99 10.30
N THR A 83 2.62 9.67 9.73
CA THR A 83 2.48 8.56 8.78
C THR A 83 2.12 9.10 7.41
N VAL A 84 2.78 8.63 6.36
CA VAL A 84 2.42 8.91 4.97
C VAL A 84 2.06 7.61 4.28
N VAL A 85 0.90 7.59 3.64
CA VAL A 85 0.39 6.48 2.84
C VAL A 85 0.48 6.85 1.37
N LEU A 86 1.35 6.16 0.63
CA LEU A 86 1.59 6.45 -0.79
C LEU A 86 0.52 5.85 -1.72
N ASP A 87 -0.22 4.88 -1.23
CA ASP A 87 -1.29 4.21 -1.95
C ASP A 87 -2.55 4.15 -1.08
N ASP A 88 -3.60 4.83 -1.51
CA ASP A 88 -4.83 4.97 -0.74
C ASP A 88 -5.59 3.66 -0.53
N THR A 89 -5.33 2.63 -1.34
CA THR A 89 -5.89 1.30 -1.12
C THR A 89 -5.43 0.66 0.19
N LEU A 90 -4.28 1.10 0.73
CA LEU A 90 -3.80 0.67 2.05
C LEU A 90 -4.71 1.16 3.20
N CYS A 91 -5.50 2.20 2.96
CA CYS A 91 -6.44 2.74 3.95
C CYS A 91 -7.53 1.76 4.35
N LYS A 92 -7.80 0.73 3.56
CA LYS A 92 -8.72 -0.36 3.93
C LYS A 92 -8.24 -1.14 5.18
N GLY A 93 -6.97 -1.02 5.56
CA GLY A 93 -6.42 -1.61 6.79
C GLY A 93 -6.43 -3.13 6.83
N LEU A 94 -6.35 -3.77 5.67
CA LEU A 94 -6.51 -5.21 5.48
C LEU A 94 -5.19 -5.92 5.20
N GLU A 95 -4.12 -5.18 5.28
CA GLU A 95 -2.84 -5.63 4.81
C GLU A 95 -2.16 -6.50 5.85
N PRO A 96 -1.85 -7.76 5.54
CA PRO A 96 -0.96 -8.55 6.36
C PRO A 96 0.47 -8.03 6.21
N TRP A 97 0.88 -7.20 7.14
CA TRP A 97 2.30 -6.86 7.28
C TRP A 97 3.03 -8.12 7.73
N ALA A 98 4.06 -8.54 7.04
CA ALA A 98 4.69 -9.85 7.23
C ALA A 98 5.07 -10.19 8.68
N TRP A 99 5.28 -9.18 9.52
CA TRP A 99 5.76 -9.35 10.89
C TRP A 99 4.83 -8.76 11.95
N ALA A 100 3.81 -8.03 11.54
CA ALA A 100 2.93 -7.30 12.44
C ALA A 100 1.46 -7.71 12.32
N GLY A 101 1.13 -8.62 11.38
CA GLY A 101 -0.26 -9.00 11.12
C GLY A 101 -1.04 -7.89 10.41
N LEU A 102 -2.33 -7.79 10.72
CA LEU A 102 -3.19 -6.76 10.16
C LEU A 102 -3.10 -5.50 11.02
N GLU A 103 -2.56 -4.44 10.45
CA GLU A 103 -2.48 -3.14 11.12
C GLU A 103 -3.16 -2.06 10.27
N PRO A 104 -4.06 -1.25 10.86
CA PRO A 104 -4.52 -0.03 10.22
C PRO A 104 -3.38 0.95 9.96
N VAL A 105 -3.45 1.72 8.87
CA VAL A 105 -2.41 2.71 8.52
C VAL A 105 -2.18 3.80 9.57
N ASN A 106 -3.13 4.02 10.46
CA ASN A 106 -3.04 4.97 11.57
C ASN A 106 -2.62 4.33 12.91
N HIS A 107 -2.26 3.03 12.91
CA HIS A 107 -1.97 2.27 14.13
C HIS A 107 -0.84 2.90 14.97
N THR A 108 0.31 3.13 14.35
CA THR A 108 1.52 3.63 15.00
C THR A 108 1.51 5.14 15.25
N LEU A 109 0.54 5.88 14.67
CA LEU A 109 0.50 7.34 14.74
C LEU A 109 0.22 7.81 16.18
N LYS A 110 1.03 8.71 16.72
CA LYS A 110 0.81 9.35 18.02
C LYS A 110 -0.48 10.17 18.03
N PRO A 111 -1.15 10.33 19.20
CA PRO A 111 -2.30 11.21 19.35
C PRO A 111 -2.02 12.65 18.88
N GLY A 112 -2.98 13.25 18.19
CA GLY A 112 -2.89 14.64 17.69
C GLY A 112 -1.95 14.86 16.50
N LYS A 113 -1.24 13.81 16.03
CA LYS A 113 -0.31 13.90 14.90
C LYS A 113 -1.02 13.64 13.57
N THR A 114 -0.31 13.75 12.46
CA THR A 114 -0.90 13.79 11.11
C THR A 114 -0.68 12.49 10.36
N LEU A 115 -1.75 11.97 9.75
CA LEU A 115 -1.75 10.95 8.70
C LEU A 115 -1.89 11.67 7.35
N ILE A 116 -0.93 11.53 6.45
CA ILE A 116 -1.03 12.03 5.07
C ILE A 116 -1.35 10.86 4.15
N VAL A 117 -2.35 11.04 3.29
CA VAL A 117 -2.68 10.05 2.25
C VAL A 117 -2.54 10.70 0.88
N VAL A 118 -1.80 10.05 -0.02
CA VAL A 118 -1.75 10.42 -1.44
C VAL A 118 -2.96 9.80 -2.11
N SER A 119 -3.93 10.63 -2.51
CA SER A 119 -5.20 10.17 -3.08
C SER A 119 -5.88 11.24 -3.90
N THR A 120 -6.73 10.82 -4.82
CA THR A 120 -7.70 11.69 -5.50
C THR A 120 -9.01 11.81 -4.74
N GLU A 121 -9.24 10.87 -3.81
CA GLU A 121 -10.47 10.81 -3.01
C GLU A 121 -10.53 11.90 -1.92
N PRO A 122 -11.73 12.36 -1.58
CA PRO A 122 -11.91 13.29 -0.47
C PRO A 122 -11.76 12.59 0.89
N ALA A 123 -11.41 13.36 1.92
CA ALA A 123 -11.22 12.86 3.28
C ALA A 123 -12.42 12.03 3.80
N ALA A 124 -13.65 12.44 3.48
CA ALA A 124 -14.87 11.74 3.90
C ALA A 124 -14.97 10.32 3.32
N THR A 125 -14.49 10.09 2.10
CA THR A 125 -14.43 8.75 1.48
C THR A 125 -13.37 7.91 2.16
N LEU A 126 -12.16 8.45 2.35
CA LEU A 126 -11.06 7.74 2.99
C LEU A 126 -11.37 7.38 4.45
N LEU A 127 -12.06 8.24 5.19
CA LEU A 127 -12.47 7.96 6.58
C LEU A 127 -13.44 6.79 6.71
N LYS A 128 -14.23 6.49 5.68
CA LYS A 128 -15.06 5.28 5.68
C LYS A 128 -14.23 3.99 5.62
N MET A 129 -12.99 4.06 5.14
CA MET A 129 -12.06 2.94 5.00
C MET A 129 -11.05 2.89 6.13
N ILE A 130 -10.50 4.05 6.55
CA ILE A 130 -9.51 4.12 7.62
C ILE A 130 -10.16 3.69 8.93
N HIS A 131 -9.54 2.71 9.58
CA HIS A 131 -10.05 2.17 10.84
C HIS A 131 -10.08 3.24 11.94
N LYS A 132 -11.12 3.19 12.78
CA LYS A 132 -11.24 4.08 13.95
C LYS A 132 -10.02 3.97 14.85
N LYS A 133 -9.66 5.08 15.48
CA LYS A 133 -8.60 5.18 16.49
C LYS A 133 -9.17 5.83 17.75
N ASP A 134 -8.78 5.32 18.92
CA ASP A 134 -9.28 5.83 20.21
C ASP A 134 -8.69 7.20 20.59
N ALA A 135 -7.83 7.75 19.77
CA ALA A 135 -7.23 9.06 19.95
C ALA A 135 -7.48 9.94 18.71
N PRO A 136 -7.65 11.26 18.88
CA PRO A 136 -7.81 12.18 17.75
C PRO A 136 -6.50 12.26 16.94
N TYR A 137 -6.62 12.55 15.66
CA TYR A 137 -5.49 12.80 14.76
C TYR A 137 -5.89 13.75 13.63
N LYS A 138 -4.95 14.13 12.79
CA LYS A 138 -5.21 14.96 11.61
C LYS A 138 -5.05 14.12 10.34
N LEU A 139 -5.99 14.25 9.40
CA LEU A 139 -5.92 13.60 8.10
C LEU A 139 -5.57 14.63 7.03
N GLY A 140 -4.38 14.52 6.46
CA GLY A 140 -3.92 15.33 5.35
C GLY A 140 -4.14 14.60 4.02
N ILE A 141 -4.73 15.27 3.02
CA ILE A 141 -4.88 14.72 1.67
C ILE A 141 -3.94 15.43 0.73
N LEU A 142 -2.99 14.70 0.19
CA LEU A 142 -2.14 15.15 -0.89
C LEU A 142 -2.75 14.68 -2.22
N LYS A 143 -3.40 15.60 -2.92
CA LYS A 143 -4.09 15.28 -4.18
C LYS A 143 -3.12 14.77 -5.24
N GLY A 144 -3.41 13.59 -5.77
CA GLY A 144 -2.68 12.94 -6.85
C GLY A 144 -2.75 11.43 -6.73
N LEU A 145 -2.40 10.76 -7.80
CA LEU A 145 -2.08 9.34 -7.75
C LEU A 145 -0.63 9.20 -7.27
N ALA A 146 -0.34 8.17 -6.50
CA ALA A 146 1.04 7.74 -6.33
C ALA A 146 1.63 7.47 -7.70
N SER A 147 2.94 7.68 -7.88
CA SER A 147 3.64 7.51 -9.17
C SER A 147 3.67 6.04 -9.61
N PHE A 148 2.49 5.49 -9.78
CA PHE A 148 2.25 4.16 -10.29
C PHE A 148 1.34 4.29 -11.51
N SER A 149 1.94 4.58 -12.65
CA SER A 149 1.22 4.60 -13.92
C SER A 149 1.72 3.46 -14.80
N GLY A 150 1.03 2.33 -14.73
CA GLY A 150 1.30 1.20 -15.60
C GLY A 150 2.50 0.35 -15.19
N MET A 151 2.55 -0.84 -15.73
CA MET A 151 3.35 -1.94 -15.25
C MET A 151 4.87 -1.76 -15.26
N TRP A 152 5.44 -0.78 -15.94
CA TRP A 152 6.88 -0.81 -16.19
C TRP A 152 7.58 0.54 -16.39
N ASN A 153 6.89 1.66 -16.29
CA ASN A 153 7.51 2.97 -16.50
C ASN A 153 7.43 3.83 -15.24
N TYR A 154 8.55 3.94 -14.52
CA TYR A 154 8.73 5.02 -13.56
C TYR A 154 8.75 6.35 -14.33
N LYS A 155 7.71 7.14 -14.15
CA LYS A 155 7.73 8.55 -14.55
C LYS A 155 8.11 9.37 -13.34
N ASP A 156 9.16 10.16 -13.45
CA ASP A 156 9.47 11.17 -12.45
C ASP A 156 8.42 12.30 -12.53
N ASP A 157 7.34 12.15 -11.79
CA ASP A 157 6.23 13.08 -11.68
C ASP A 157 6.38 14.01 -10.47
N HIS A 158 7.57 14.04 -9.88
CA HIS A 158 7.90 14.80 -8.67
C HIS A 158 7.07 14.42 -7.43
N THR A 159 6.47 13.25 -7.38
CA THR A 159 5.66 12.81 -6.23
C THR A 159 6.50 12.79 -4.95
N ASP A 160 7.77 12.39 -5.01
CA ASP A 160 8.70 12.45 -3.87
C ASP A 160 8.80 13.87 -3.29
N MET A 161 8.98 14.87 -4.14
CA MET A 161 9.10 16.27 -3.72
C MET A 161 7.76 16.82 -3.21
N ARG A 162 6.66 16.43 -3.82
CA ARG A 162 5.31 16.80 -3.36
C ARG A 162 5.05 16.25 -1.96
N VAL A 163 5.39 14.99 -1.71
CA VAL A 163 5.26 14.36 -0.40
C VAL A 163 6.16 15.05 0.62
N LEU A 164 7.42 15.37 0.28
CA LEU A 164 8.32 16.10 1.16
C LEU A 164 7.79 17.50 1.51
N GLY A 165 7.22 18.21 0.55
CA GLY A 165 6.55 19.50 0.80
C GLY A 165 5.37 19.36 1.77
N ALA A 166 4.54 18.33 1.60
CA ALA A 166 3.44 18.03 2.50
C ALA A 166 3.92 17.66 3.92
N ILE A 167 5.02 16.92 4.04
CA ILE A 167 5.66 16.57 5.31
C ILE A 167 6.16 17.84 6.03
N ALA A 168 6.86 18.74 5.33
CA ALA A 168 7.33 20.01 5.90
C ALA A 168 6.18 20.86 6.44
N LYS A 169 4.99 20.81 5.80
CA LYS A 169 3.78 21.48 6.29
C LYS A 169 3.19 20.81 7.52
N ALA A 170 3.17 19.46 7.53
CA ALA A 170 2.49 18.69 8.59
C ALA A 170 3.35 18.55 9.86
N LEU A 171 4.67 18.62 9.74
CA LEU A 171 5.61 18.44 10.86
C LEU A 171 6.76 19.48 10.78
N PRO A 172 6.44 20.77 10.88
CA PRO A 172 7.43 21.84 10.71
C PRO A 172 8.51 21.88 11.81
N GLU A 173 8.26 21.21 12.94
CA GLU A 173 9.24 21.07 14.03
C GLU A 173 10.42 20.16 13.66
N MET A 174 10.24 19.27 12.68
CA MET A 174 11.28 18.34 12.24
C MET A 174 12.27 19.02 11.29
N PHE A 175 11.79 19.73 10.29
CA PHE A 175 12.54 20.63 9.41
C PHE A 175 11.63 21.66 8.74
N LYS A 176 12.18 22.81 8.39
CA LYS A 176 11.48 23.90 7.70
C LYS A 176 11.50 23.71 6.19
N PHE A 177 10.57 24.38 5.49
CA PHE A 177 10.48 24.29 4.03
C PHE A 177 11.77 24.80 3.34
N GLU A 178 12.41 25.83 3.90
CA GLU A 178 13.66 26.41 3.38
C GLU A 178 14.80 25.37 3.36
N SER A 179 14.84 24.51 4.36
CA SER A 179 15.82 23.41 4.44
C SER A 179 15.57 22.33 3.40
N LEU A 180 14.31 22.08 3.06
CA LEU A 180 13.93 21.22 1.95
C LEU A 180 14.29 21.86 0.61
N GLU A 181 14.02 23.14 0.41
CA GLU A 181 14.39 23.87 -0.80
C GLU A 181 15.90 23.81 -1.04
N LYS A 182 16.70 24.06 0.03
CA LYS A 182 18.16 23.92 -0.03
C LYS A 182 18.60 22.51 -0.44
N TYR A 183 17.97 21.47 0.10
CA TYR A 183 18.23 20.08 -0.30
C TYR A 183 17.95 19.86 -1.78
N ILE A 184 16.79 20.32 -2.28
CA ILE A 184 16.41 20.15 -3.68
C ILE A 184 17.36 20.90 -4.63
N THR A 185 17.74 22.12 -4.29
CA THR A 185 18.58 22.96 -5.15
C THR A 185 20.05 22.58 -5.13
N GLU A 186 20.62 22.35 -3.97
CA GLU A 186 22.05 22.13 -3.80
C GLU A 186 22.46 20.66 -3.95
N LYS A 187 21.68 19.73 -3.37
CA LYS A 187 22.03 18.31 -3.38
C LYS A 187 21.45 17.57 -4.58
N LEU A 188 20.16 17.76 -4.86
CA LEU A 188 19.53 17.13 -6.04
C LEU A 188 19.84 17.87 -7.34
N LYS A 189 20.25 19.15 -7.28
CA LYS A 189 20.47 20.03 -8.45
C LYS A 189 19.25 20.06 -9.38
N ALA A 190 18.04 20.06 -8.81
CA ALA A 190 16.78 19.96 -9.50
C ALA A 190 15.82 21.13 -9.13
N PRO A 191 16.16 22.40 -9.42
CA PRO A 191 15.38 23.56 -8.99
C PRO A 191 13.93 23.52 -9.49
N ALA A 192 13.65 22.91 -10.65
CA ALA A 192 12.29 22.73 -11.16
C ALA A 192 11.38 21.94 -10.19
N LYS A 193 11.93 21.07 -9.36
CA LYS A 193 11.18 20.28 -8.40
C LYS A 193 10.77 21.09 -7.14
N VAL A 194 11.42 22.22 -6.86
CA VAL A 194 11.06 23.12 -5.73
C VAL A 194 9.62 23.58 -5.85
N GLN A 195 9.19 23.94 -7.07
CA GLN A 195 7.82 24.39 -7.30
C GLN A 195 6.79 23.29 -6.97
N SER A 196 7.12 22.03 -7.27
CA SER A 196 6.23 20.89 -6.95
C SER A 196 6.12 20.69 -5.44
N ALA A 197 7.22 20.82 -4.69
CA ALA A 197 7.24 20.75 -3.23
C ALA A 197 6.46 21.93 -2.61
N LEU A 198 6.66 23.15 -3.13
CA LEU A 198 6.00 24.36 -2.65
C LEU A 198 4.47 24.31 -2.85
N MET A 199 4.03 23.85 -4.02
CA MET A 199 2.60 23.69 -4.26
C MET A 199 1.96 22.69 -3.30
N ALA A 200 2.63 21.58 -3.01
CA ALA A 200 2.13 20.60 -2.05
C ALA A 200 2.14 21.15 -0.62
N TYR A 201 3.18 21.87 -0.22
CA TYR A 201 3.26 22.57 1.06
C TYR A 201 2.10 23.55 1.24
N GLN A 202 1.78 24.35 0.24
CA GLN A 202 0.72 25.36 0.32
C GLN A 202 -0.68 24.74 0.29
N ARG A 203 -0.88 23.68 -0.50
CA ARG A 203 -2.22 23.13 -0.84
C ARG A 203 -2.61 21.89 -0.03
N LEU A 204 -1.74 21.40 0.87
CA LEU A 204 -2.12 20.26 1.72
C LEU A 204 -3.39 20.60 2.50
N ALA A 205 -4.47 19.90 2.20
CA ALA A 205 -5.73 19.99 2.93
C ALA A 205 -5.67 19.07 4.15
N VAL A 206 -5.92 19.61 5.33
CA VAL A 206 -5.88 18.87 6.59
C VAL A 206 -7.25 18.97 7.27
N THR A 207 -7.77 17.81 7.70
CA THR A 207 -9.04 17.67 8.41
C THR A 207 -8.76 17.06 9.79
N ASP A 208 -9.37 17.61 10.82
CA ASP A 208 -9.31 17.04 12.17
C ASP A 208 -10.23 15.82 12.25
N VAL A 209 -9.71 14.71 12.76
CA VAL A 209 -10.43 13.45 12.97
C VAL A 209 -10.57 13.23 14.47
N LYS A 210 -11.80 13.05 14.93
CA LYS A 210 -12.11 12.85 16.35
C LYS A 210 -11.77 11.42 16.78
N ALA A 211 -11.56 11.23 18.08
CA ALA A 211 -11.43 9.89 18.66
C ALA A 211 -12.69 9.06 18.35
N GLY A 212 -12.51 7.81 17.93
CA GLY A 212 -13.57 6.90 17.54
C GLY A 212 -14.19 7.13 16.15
N GLU A 213 -13.76 8.17 15.42
CA GLU A 213 -14.18 8.42 14.05
C GLU A 213 -13.41 7.53 13.08
N GLY A 214 -14.10 6.98 12.08
CA GLY A 214 -13.53 6.09 11.07
C GLY A 214 -14.35 4.81 10.88
N ASN A 215 -13.79 3.83 10.17
CA ASN A 215 -14.43 2.55 9.94
C ASN A 215 -14.54 1.77 11.26
N GLN A 216 -15.76 1.41 11.64
CA GLN A 216 -16.09 0.69 12.86
C GLN A 216 -15.89 -0.83 12.70
N GLU A 217 -16.01 -1.33 11.48
CA GLU A 217 -15.92 -2.74 11.16
C GLU A 217 -14.55 -3.07 10.58
N LYS A 218 -13.96 -4.17 11.05
CA LYS A 218 -12.84 -4.79 10.33
C LYS A 218 -13.44 -5.58 9.18
N PRO A 219 -13.20 -5.20 7.92
CA PRO A 219 -13.77 -5.93 6.77
C PRO A 219 -13.31 -7.38 6.68
N TYR A 220 -12.23 -7.75 7.38
CA TYR A 220 -11.78 -9.14 7.54
C TYR A 220 -11.44 -9.42 9.00
N SER A 221 -11.94 -10.54 9.51
CA SER A 221 -11.50 -11.11 10.78
C SER A 221 -10.38 -12.12 10.51
N PHE A 222 -9.19 -11.63 10.19
CA PHE A 222 -8.02 -12.50 10.17
C PHE A 222 -7.38 -12.50 11.55
N VAL A 223 -7.47 -13.65 12.23
CA VAL A 223 -6.71 -13.89 13.45
C VAL A 223 -5.45 -14.64 13.06
N GLN A 224 -4.31 -13.98 13.15
CA GLN A 224 -3.03 -14.64 12.94
C GLN A 224 -2.87 -15.71 14.03
N PRO A 225 -2.63 -16.98 13.67
CA PRO A 225 -2.42 -18.02 14.67
C PRO A 225 -1.18 -17.69 15.49
N GLY A 226 -1.30 -17.79 16.81
CA GLY A 226 -0.16 -17.68 17.72
C GLY A 226 0.83 -18.83 17.51
N ALA A 227 2.08 -18.65 17.96
CA ALA A 227 3.12 -19.67 17.82
C ALA A 227 2.72 -21.05 18.39
N SER A 228 1.92 -21.06 19.49
CA SER A 228 1.37 -22.28 20.08
C SER A 228 0.30 -22.99 19.24
N GLN A 229 -0.27 -22.31 18.27
CA GLN A 229 -1.27 -22.84 17.33
C GLN A 229 -0.65 -23.34 16.03
N MET A 230 0.62 -23.01 15.80
CA MET A 230 1.38 -23.52 14.68
C MET A 230 1.84 -24.94 15.01
N ARG A 231 1.46 -25.92 14.19
CA ARG A 231 1.96 -27.27 14.31
C ARG A 231 3.41 -27.31 13.86
N GLU A 232 4.27 -27.92 14.65
CA GLU A 232 5.64 -28.22 14.26
C GLU A 232 5.64 -29.11 12.98
N GLY A 233 6.40 -28.72 11.96
CA GLY A 233 6.54 -29.48 10.75
C GLY A 233 5.33 -29.46 9.81
N VAL A 234 4.36 -28.56 9.99
CA VAL A 234 3.33 -28.35 8.99
C VAL A 234 3.97 -27.66 7.78
N SER A 235 4.33 -28.47 6.80
CA SER A 235 4.38 -27.98 5.44
C SER A 235 2.97 -27.47 5.13
N ILE A 236 2.88 -26.24 4.64
CA ILE A 236 1.67 -25.75 3.98
C ILE A 236 1.30 -26.86 3.01
N GLU A 237 0.10 -27.42 3.16
CA GLU A 237 -0.45 -28.36 2.17
C GLU A 237 -0.56 -27.61 0.84
N ALA A 238 0.59 -27.43 0.18
CA ALA A 238 0.60 -27.11 -1.22
C ALA A 238 -0.08 -28.25 -1.96
N ALA A 239 -0.80 -27.94 -3.01
CA ALA A 239 -1.17 -28.96 -3.97
C ALA A 239 0.07 -29.81 -4.29
N PRO A 240 -0.05 -31.12 -4.38
CA PRO A 240 1.10 -32.00 -4.62
C PRO A 240 1.93 -31.47 -5.78
N LEU A 241 3.22 -31.30 -5.55
CA LEU A 241 4.16 -30.97 -6.60
C LEU A 241 3.96 -32.02 -7.72
N GLY A 242 3.52 -31.58 -8.89
CA GLY A 242 3.37 -32.43 -10.06
C GLY A 242 1.96 -32.74 -10.50
N GLY A 243 0.93 -32.18 -9.88
CA GLY A 243 -0.36 -32.41 -10.45
C GLY A 243 -1.55 -31.74 -9.78
N PRO A 244 -2.51 -31.39 -10.59
CA PRO A 244 -3.77 -30.81 -10.13
C PRO A 244 -4.73 -31.91 -9.59
N TYR A 245 -4.25 -33.10 -9.31
CA TYR A 245 -5.05 -34.20 -8.82
C TYR A 245 -5.08 -34.27 -7.30
N ASN A 246 -6.26 -34.32 -6.72
CA ASN A 246 -6.45 -34.74 -5.36
C ASN A 246 -6.61 -36.30 -5.29
N SER A 247 -6.50 -36.84 -4.09
CA SER A 247 -6.67 -38.28 -3.81
C SER A 247 -8.04 -38.82 -4.22
N ALA A 248 -9.00 -37.97 -4.56
CA ALA A 248 -10.32 -38.34 -5.06
C ALA A 248 -10.44 -38.26 -6.61
N GLY A 249 -9.32 -38.05 -7.31
CA GLY A 249 -9.28 -38.02 -8.78
C GLY A 249 -9.83 -36.76 -9.43
N GLY A 250 -10.10 -35.71 -8.65
CA GLY A 250 -10.54 -34.40 -9.14
C GLY A 250 -9.41 -33.41 -9.30
N TYR A 251 -9.57 -32.48 -10.23
CA TYR A 251 -8.67 -31.33 -10.40
C TYR A 251 -8.85 -30.37 -9.23
N LYS A 252 -7.85 -30.22 -8.35
CA LYS A 252 -7.74 -29.06 -7.47
C LYS A 252 -6.85 -28.03 -8.13
N SER A 253 -7.28 -26.78 -8.13
CA SER A 253 -6.38 -25.68 -8.52
C SER A 253 -5.13 -25.76 -7.65
N GLY A 254 -3.95 -25.64 -8.27
CA GLY A 254 -2.65 -25.66 -7.57
C GLY A 254 -2.42 -24.48 -6.63
N ARG A 255 -3.49 -23.80 -6.21
CA ARG A 255 -3.44 -22.65 -5.32
C ARG A 255 -3.45 -23.10 -3.86
N PRO A 256 -2.50 -22.65 -3.04
CA PRO A 256 -2.54 -22.92 -1.60
C PRO A 256 -3.72 -22.16 -0.98
N ASP A 257 -4.73 -22.89 -0.53
CA ASP A 257 -5.95 -22.33 0.09
C ASP A 257 -5.65 -21.43 1.31
N LYS A 258 -4.43 -21.51 1.86
CA LYS A 258 -3.98 -20.75 3.01
C LYS A 258 -3.15 -19.50 2.66
N LEU A 259 -2.78 -19.30 1.41
CA LEU A 259 -2.00 -18.15 0.93
C LEU A 259 -2.86 -17.15 0.16
N MET A 260 -3.95 -16.73 0.76
CA MET A 260 -4.85 -15.75 0.17
C MET A 260 -4.23 -14.35 0.19
N LYS A 261 -4.39 -13.61 -0.90
CA LYS A 261 -3.82 -12.27 -1.10
C LYS A 261 -4.92 -11.21 -1.09
N PHE A 262 -5.67 -11.12 -0.01
CA PHE A 262 -6.90 -10.33 0.06
C PHE A 262 -6.74 -8.84 -0.27
N SER A 263 -5.58 -8.28 -0.09
CA SER A 263 -5.43 -6.82 -0.06
C SER A 263 -4.14 -6.33 -0.70
N SER A 264 -3.44 -7.17 -1.44
CA SER A 264 -2.20 -6.75 -2.12
C SER A 264 -2.45 -6.06 -3.48
N ARG A 265 -3.70 -5.67 -3.78
CA ARG A 265 -4.07 -5.04 -5.05
C ARG A 265 -4.27 -3.54 -4.93
N THR A 266 -3.79 -2.81 -5.93
CA THR A 266 -4.20 -1.43 -6.22
C THR A 266 -5.28 -1.37 -7.29
N LEU A 267 -5.23 -2.34 -8.20
CA LEU A 267 -6.16 -2.50 -9.31
C LEU A 267 -6.70 -3.91 -9.32
N ARG A 268 -7.94 -4.11 -9.74
CA ARG A 268 -8.53 -5.43 -9.98
C ARG A 268 -9.01 -5.55 -11.42
N PRO A 269 -8.87 -6.75 -12.04
CA PRO A 269 -9.44 -6.99 -13.36
C PRO A 269 -10.96 -7.09 -13.26
N VAL A 270 -11.63 -6.36 -14.12
CA VAL A 270 -13.08 -6.48 -14.39
C VAL A 270 -13.23 -7.10 -15.76
N VAL A 271 -13.98 -8.19 -15.85
CA VAL A 271 -14.18 -8.96 -17.09
C VAL A 271 -15.56 -8.66 -17.65
N ASP A 272 -15.62 -8.19 -18.89
CA ASP A 272 -16.87 -8.17 -19.66
C ASP A 272 -17.08 -9.53 -20.33
N PHE A 273 -17.89 -10.36 -19.70
CA PHE A 273 -18.17 -11.70 -20.21
C PHE A 273 -19.00 -11.70 -21.52
N SER A 274 -19.68 -10.59 -21.86
CA SER A 274 -20.50 -10.49 -23.06
C SER A 274 -19.67 -10.46 -24.34
N VAL A 275 -18.44 -9.95 -24.27
CA VAL A 275 -17.49 -9.86 -25.41
C VAL A 275 -16.36 -10.90 -25.32
N CYS A 276 -16.30 -11.66 -24.24
CA CYS A 276 -15.25 -12.64 -24.00
C CYS A 276 -15.28 -13.79 -25.00
N THR A 277 -14.19 -14.03 -25.71
CA THR A 277 -14.05 -15.11 -26.71
C THR A 277 -13.58 -16.44 -26.12
N LYS A 278 -13.38 -16.50 -24.81
CA LYS A 278 -12.92 -17.73 -24.12
C LYS A 278 -11.56 -18.24 -24.61
N CYS A 279 -10.67 -17.31 -25.00
CA CYS A 279 -9.37 -17.64 -25.62
C CYS A 279 -8.32 -18.20 -24.66
N THR A 280 -8.61 -18.31 -23.37
CA THR A 280 -7.75 -18.87 -22.31
C THR A 280 -6.51 -18.07 -21.94
N LEU A 281 -6.13 -17.03 -22.67
CA LEU A 281 -4.85 -16.32 -22.48
C LEU A 281 -4.72 -15.70 -21.10
N CYS A 282 -5.78 -15.11 -20.54
CA CYS A 282 -5.77 -14.56 -19.19
C CYS A 282 -5.48 -15.62 -18.12
N TRP A 283 -6.00 -16.82 -18.29
CA TRP A 283 -5.77 -17.97 -17.41
C TRP A 283 -4.35 -18.52 -17.55
N LEU A 284 -3.89 -18.73 -18.80
CA LEU A 284 -2.56 -19.27 -19.10
C LEU A 284 -1.42 -18.37 -18.64
N GLN A 285 -1.59 -17.05 -18.74
CA GLN A 285 -0.55 -16.07 -18.44
C GLN A 285 -0.63 -15.54 -17.00
N CYS A 286 -1.62 -15.95 -16.21
CA CYS A 286 -1.74 -15.51 -14.84
C CYS A 286 -0.65 -16.12 -13.98
N GLN A 287 0.27 -15.28 -13.48
CA GLN A 287 1.42 -15.71 -12.66
C GLN A 287 1.01 -16.34 -11.33
N ASP A 288 -0.15 -15.93 -10.78
CA ASP A 288 -0.68 -16.44 -9.52
C ASP A 288 -1.76 -17.52 -9.70
N GLY A 289 -2.04 -17.95 -10.95
CA GLY A 289 -3.09 -18.91 -11.24
C GLY A 289 -4.47 -18.47 -10.71
N SER A 290 -4.75 -17.17 -10.71
CA SER A 290 -5.91 -16.60 -10.03
C SER A 290 -7.22 -16.73 -10.78
N PHE A 291 -7.24 -17.20 -12.02
CA PHE A 291 -8.47 -17.37 -12.78
C PHE A 291 -9.10 -18.73 -12.55
N ASP A 292 -10.38 -18.73 -12.23
CA ASP A 292 -11.23 -19.91 -12.20
C ASP A 292 -11.95 -20.11 -13.54
N VAL A 293 -12.16 -21.36 -13.93
CA VAL A 293 -12.98 -21.70 -15.10
C VAL A 293 -14.42 -21.83 -14.63
N THR A 294 -15.30 -21.05 -15.23
CA THR A 294 -16.74 -21.12 -14.94
C THR A 294 -17.38 -22.34 -15.61
N PRO A 295 -18.58 -22.78 -15.17
CA PRO A 295 -19.29 -23.89 -15.81
C PRO A 295 -19.50 -23.67 -17.31
N ASP A 296 -19.67 -22.42 -17.75
CA ASP A 296 -19.88 -22.08 -19.17
C ASP A 296 -18.58 -21.87 -19.94
N GLY A 297 -17.43 -22.17 -19.33
CA GLY A 297 -16.10 -22.05 -19.94
C GLY A 297 -15.54 -20.66 -20.06
N TYR A 298 -16.06 -19.70 -19.30
CA TYR A 298 -15.44 -18.39 -19.12
C TYR A 298 -14.35 -18.45 -18.05
N TYR A 299 -13.59 -17.38 -17.94
CA TYR A 299 -12.49 -17.24 -16.98
C TYR A 299 -12.78 -16.08 -16.07
N ASP A 300 -13.05 -16.37 -14.80
CA ASP A 300 -13.33 -15.38 -13.75
C ASP A 300 -12.15 -15.21 -12.81
N ALA A 301 -11.77 -13.98 -12.52
CA ALA A 301 -10.66 -13.69 -11.64
C ALA A 301 -11.05 -13.89 -10.17
N ASN A 302 -10.43 -14.87 -9.51
CA ASN A 302 -10.63 -15.12 -8.10
C ASN A 302 -9.88 -14.09 -7.26
N MET A 303 -10.62 -13.17 -6.65
CA MET A 303 -10.09 -12.04 -5.92
C MET A 303 -9.37 -12.40 -4.62
N LYS A 304 -9.49 -13.63 -4.12
CA LYS A 304 -8.72 -14.13 -2.97
C LYS A 304 -7.24 -14.36 -3.32
N TYR A 305 -6.93 -14.56 -4.60
CA TYR A 305 -5.58 -14.90 -5.06
C TYR A 305 -4.99 -13.86 -6.01
N CYS A 306 -5.82 -13.06 -6.66
CA CYS A 306 -5.39 -12.05 -7.61
C CYS A 306 -4.57 -10.95 -6.93
N MET A 307 -3.39 -10.64 -7.47
CA MET A 307 -2.55 -9.53 -6.99
C MET A 307 -2.65 -8.25 -7.84
N GLY A 308 -3.51 -8.22 -8.85
CA GLY A 308 -3.77 -7.01 -9.64
C GLY A 308 -2.62 -6.59 -10.56
N CYS A 309 -1.85 -7.52 -11.09
CA CYS A 309 -0.66 -7.22 -11.90
C CYS A 309 -0.96 -6.69 -13.32
N GLY A 310 -2.21 -6.81 -13.82
CA GLY A 310 -2.63 -6.30 -15.13
C GLY A 310 -2.23 -7.16 -16.33
N VAL A 311 -1.52 -8.29 -16.15
CA VAL A 311 -1.12 -9.16 -17.27
C VAL A 311 -2.32 -9.65 -18.06
N CYS A 312 -3.43 -9.96 -17.40
CA CYS A 312 -4.65 -10.45 -18.04
C CYS A 312 -5.28 -9.41 -19.00
N GLU A 313 -5.26 -8.12 -18.66
CA GLU A 313 -5.68 -7.05 -19.56
C GLU A 313 -4.72 -6.92 -20.74
N ALA A 314 -3.40 -6.94 -20.47
CA ALA A 314 -2.37 -6.77 -21.50
C ALA A 314 -2.34 -7.90 -22.55
N VAL A 315 -2.70 -9.13 -22.17
CA VAL A 315 -2.71 -10.29 -23.08
C VAL A 315 -4.07 -10.57 -23.70
N CYS A 316 -5.12 -9.85 -23.28
CA CYS A 316 -6.45 -10.08 -23.82
C CYS A 316 -6.52 -9.58 -25.27
N PRO A 317 -6.87 -10.45 -26.25
CA PRO A 317 -6.93 -10.04 -27.64
C PRO A 317 -8.19 -9.22 -27.98
N VAL A 318 -9.16 -9.19 -27.05
CA VAL A 318 -10.42 -8.47 -27.23
C VAL A 318 -10.33 -7.13 -26.49
N PRO A 319 -10.35 -6.00 -27.20
CA PRO A 319 -10.31 -4.68 -26.59
C PRO A 319 -11.42 -4.51 -25.52
N ASN A 320 -11.06 -3.97 -24.37
CA ASN A 320 -11.96 -3.68 -23.25
C ASN A 320 -12.70 -4.92 -22.65
N CYS A 321 -12.35 -6.13 -23.04
CA CYS A 321 -12.92 -7.34 -22.43
C CYS A 321 -12.43 -7.52 -20.97
N ILE A 322 -11.18 -7.14 -20.68
CA ILE A 322 -10.64 -7.06 -19.33
C ILE A 322 -10.11 -5.65 -19.12
N THR A 323 -10.58 -4.99 -18.08
CA THR A 323 -10.16 -3.65 -17.71
C THR A 323 -9.70 -3.63 -16.25
N MET A 324 -8.54 -3.03 -16.00
CA MET A 324 -8.03 -2.85 -14.63
C MET A 324 -8.69 -1.64 -13.97
N VAL A 325 -9.44 -1.86 -12.89
CA VAL A 325 -10.21 -0.85 -12.15
C VAL A 325 -9.63 -0.69 -10.76
N SER A 326 -9.67 0.54 -10.22
CA SER A 326 -9.17 0.83 -8.87
C SER A 326 -9.84 -0.07 -7.82
N GLU A 327 -9.03 -0.68 -6.96
CA GLU A 327 -9.48 -1.50 -5.84
C GLU A 327 -10.35 -0.72 -4.84
N LEU A 328 -10.26 0.62 -4.82
CA LEU A 328 -11.11 1.47 -3.99
C LEU A 328 -12.59 1.44 -4.39
N ALA A 329 -12.89 1.10 -5.64
CA ALA A 329 -14.27 1.00 -6.12
C ALA A 329 -15.04 -0.21 -5.55
N PHE A 330 -14.35 -1.12 -4.85
CA PHE A 330 -14.92 -2.37 -4.38
C PHE A 330 -14.81 -2.51 -2.85
N THR A 331 -15.85 -3.07 -2.25
CA THR A 331 -15.94 -3.29 -0.80
C THR A 331 -15.73 -4.75 -0.39
N ASP A 332 -15.71 -5.67 -1.35
CA ASP A 332 -15.60 -7.11 -1.15
C ASP A 332 -14.60 -7.79 -2.10
N ASN A 333 -14.44 -9.10 -1.95
CA ASN A 333 -13.68 -9.97 -2.83
C ASN A 333 -14.56 -10.99 -3.56
N ALA A 334 -15.81 -10.62 -3.83
CA ALA A 334 -16.72 -11.47 -4.59
C ALA A 334 -16.23 -11.70 -6.03
N ASN A 335 -16.49 -12.88 -6.56
CA ASN A 335 -16.23 -13.20 -7.94
C ASN A 335 -17.30 -12.57 -8.84
N GLN A 336 -16.91 -12.13 -10.02
CA GLN A 336 -17.79 -11.39 -10.92
C GLN A 336 -18.78 -12.27 -11.66
N TRP A 337 -18.43 -13.54 -11.88
CA TRP A 337 -19.30 -14.47 -12.58
C TRP A 337 -20.64 -14.68 -11.89
N GLU A 338 -20.65 -14.77 -10.56
CA GLU A 338 -21.88 -14.94 -9.80
C GLU A 338 -22.84 -13.75 -9.94
N ALA A 339 -22.31 -12.53 -9.98
CA ALA A 339 -23.11 -11.34 -10.21
C ALA A 339 -23.67 -11.31 -11.64
N TYR A 340 -22.81 -11.60 -12.62
CA TYR A 340 -23.19 -11.61 -14.04
C TYR A 340 -24.30 -12.64 -14.36
N THR A 341 -24.28 -13.82 -13.73
CA THR A 341 -25.32 -14.84 -13.93
C THR A 341 -26.64 -14.45 -13.28
N LYS A 342 -26.62 -13.84 -12.10
CA LYS A 342 -27.84 -13.34 -11.42
C LYS A 342 -28.55 -12.26 -12.23
N ASP A 343 -27.77 -11.35 -12.85
CA ASP A 343 -28.34 -10.29 -13.70
C ASP A 343 -28.97 -10.80 -14.98
N LYS A 344 -28.59 -12.02 -15.45
CA LYS A 344 -29.20 -12.67 -16.62
C LYS A 344 -30.45 -13.47 -16.30
N GLU A 345 -30.61 -13.88 -15.07
CA GLU A 345 -31.77 -14.65 -14.60
C GLU A 345 -32.91 -13.72 -14.10
N ALA A 346 -32.63 -12.41 -13.91
CA ALA A 346 -33.59 -11.40 -13.51
C ALA A 346 -34.22 -10.70 -14.72
#